data_565db2e2637feb2eedd9d9bec0f7463d
#
_entry.id   565db2e2637feb2eedd9d9bec0f7463d
#
_cell.length_a   1.000
_cell.length_b   1.000
_cell.length_c   1.000
_cell.angle_alpha   90.00
_cell.angle_beta   90.00
_cell.angle_gamma   90.00
#
_symmetry.space_group_name_H-M   'P 1'
#
loop_
_entity.id
_entity.type
_entity.pdbx_description
1 polymer ?
#
loop_
_entity_poly.entity_id
_entity_poly.type
_entity_poly.pdbx_seq_one_letter_code
_entity_poly.pdbx_strand_id
1 'polypeptide(L)'
;APPPPPRKKSDKTPPRRPEVRPDGSAARPLPSPDGRYLLFTVADVGSNPADRPTSDVALFDIKHRNFLPVDTLCADNDSEIAYSWSNNGRWIVYTTRSIDGLYEYPVIAHLSADGRPSKPFLLPLKEANGYRRTMQSFTHPTFLTAPVPYRNYTLSRKARTLEGVDIQPLKAGK
;
A
#
# COMPACT_ATOMS: atom_id res chain seq x y z
N ALA A 1 23.27 21.98 -1.90
CA ALA A 1 23.72 21.00 -2.89
C ALA A 1 22.67 20.92 -3.99
N PRO A 2 23.04 20.86 -5.28
CA PRO A 2 22.08 20.71 -6.37
C PRO A 2 21.41 19.34 -6.29
N PRO A 3 20.14 19.20 -6.76
CA PRO A 3 19.46 17.92 -6.79
C PRO A 3 20.22 16.94 -7.69
N PRO A 4 20.21 15.63 -7.38
CA PRO A 4 20.85 14.64 -8.21
C PRO A 4 20.24 14.64 -9.62
N PRO A 5 21.04 14.39 -10.67
CA PRO A 5 20.55 14.37 -12.05
C PRO A 5 19.52 13.27 -12.25
N PRO A 6 18.51 13.49 -13.14
CA PRO A 6 17.51 12.48 -13.45
C PRO A 6 18.22 11.24 -14.02
N ARG A 7 17.89 10.07 -13.45
CA ARG A 7 18.40 8.78 -13.94
C ARG A 7 17.98 8.59 -15.39
N LYS A 8 18.95 8.31 -16.25
CA LYS A 8 18.73 7.97 -17.67
C LYS A 8 17.83 6.75 -17.74
N LYS A 9 16.73 6.85 -18.49
CA LYS A 9 15.92 5.71 -18.92
C LYS A 9 16.83 4.80 -19.78
N SER A 10 17.32 3.74 -19.19
CA SER A 10 18.04 2.70 -19.92
C SER A 10 17.19 1.44 -19.88
N ASP A 11 17.01 0.92 -21.05
CA ASP A 11 16.58 -0.43 -21.42
C ASP A 11 15.13 -0.84 -21.10
N LYS A 12 14.52 -1.35 -22.17
CA LYS A 12 13.22 -2.02 -22.18
C LYS A 12 13.32 -3.37 -21.47
N THR A 13 13.38 -3.34 -20.17
CA THR A 13 13.12 -4.55 -19.38
C THR A 13 11.64 -4.91 -19.59
N PRO A 14 11.31 -6.13 -19.94
CA PRO A 14 9.91 -6.56 -20.08
C PRO A 14 9.17 -6.29 -18.77
N PRO A 15 7.87 -5.93 -18.83
CA PRO A 15 7.08 -5.63 -17.65
C PRO A 15 7.19 -6.79 -16.64
N ARG A 16 7.61 -6.47 -15.44
CA ARG A 16 7.64 -7.41 -14.32
C ARG A 16 6.19 -7.77 -13.99
N ARG A 17 5.80 -8.98 -14.32
CA ARG A 17 4.62 -9.56 -13.66
C ARG A 17 5.03 -9.86 -12.23
N PRO A 18 4.22 -9.46 -11.23
CA PRO A 18 4.44 -9.95 -9.88
C PRO A 18 4.36 -11.48 -9.93
N GLU A 19 5.50 -12.11 -9.95
CA GLU A 19 5.60 -13.55 -9.99
C GLU A 19 5.44 -14.03 -8.55
N VAL A 20 4.27 -14.55 -8.22
CA VAL A 20 4.09 -15.25 -6.95
C VAL A 20 4.97 -16.49 -7.03
N ARG A 21 6.16 -16.36 -6.49
CA ARG A 21 7.12 -17.47 -6.46
C ARG A 21 6.66 -18.50 -5.44
N PRO A 22 6.87 -19.79 -5.69
CA PRO A 22 6.53 -20.85 -4.73
C PRO A 22 7.17 -20.67 -3.35
N ASP A 23 8.32 -20.01 -3.30
CA ASP A 23 9.13 -19.71 -2.11
C ASP A 23 8.94 -18.26 -1.61
N GLY A 24 8.15 -17.46 -2.32
CA GLY A 24 7.82 -16.09 -1.94
C GLY A 24 6.77 -16.01 -0.82
N SER A 25 6.62 -14.83 -0.27
CA SER A 25 5.59 -14.53 0.72
C SER A 25 4.49 -13.65 0.15
N ALA A 26 3.26 -13.90 0.57
CA ALA A 26 2.11 -13.05 0.30
C ALA A 26 1.49 -12.61 1.62
N ALA A 27 1.17 -11.32 1.73
CA ALA A 27 0.61 -10.75 2.94
C ALA A 27 -0.44 -9.68 2.63
N ARG A 28 -1.22 -9.34 3.65
CA ARG A 28 -2.24 -8.27 3.60
C ARG A 28 -3.28 -8.49 2.50
N PRO A 29 -3.99 -9.63 2.47
CA PRO A 29 -5.05 -9.85 1.51
C PRO A 29 -6.21 -8.88 1.75
N LEU A 30 -6.59 -8.15 0.70
CA LEU A 30 -7.63 -7.11 0.72
C LEU A 30 -8.63 -7.41 -0.39
N PRO A 31 -9.75 -8.05 -0.09
CA PRO A 31 -10.81 -8.26 -1.08
C PRO A 31 -11.44 -6.91 -1.48
N SER A 32 -11.75 -6.75 -2.76
CA SER A 32 -12.53 -5.60 -3.22
C SER A 32 -13.95 -5.65 -2.65
N PRO A 33 -14.63 -4.50 -2.47
CA PRO A 33 -15.99 -4.45 -1.90
C PRO A 33 -17.03 -5.29 -2.63
N ASP A 34 -16.85 -5.50 -3.93
CA ASP A 34 -17.71 -6.35 -4.77
C ASP A 34 -17.30 -7.83 -4.78
N GLY A 35 -16.22 -8.19 -4.07
CA GLY A 35 -15.69 -9.56 -4.00
C GLY A 35 -15.04 -10.08 -5.29
N ARG A 36 -14.87 -9.24 -6.30
CA ARG A 36 -14.31 -9.65 -7.59
C ARG A 36 -12.79 -9.76 -7.59
N TYR A 37 -12.14 -8.88 -6.90
CA TYR A 37 -10.68 -8.77 -6.90
C TYR A 37 -10.09 -9.01 -5.52
N LEU A 38 -8.89 -9.55 -5.49
CA LEU A 38 -8.04 -9.63 -4.31
C LEU A 38 -6.77 -8.84 -4.56
N LEU A 39 -6.57 -7.79 -3.78
CA LEU A 39 -5.33 -7.01 -3.74
C LEU A 39 -4.48 -7.50 -2.59
N PHE A 40 -3.19 -7.69 -2.78
CA PHE A 40 -2.28 -8.11 -1.71
C PHE A 40 -0.85 -7.72 -2.04
N THR A 41 0.03 -7.86 -1.06
CA THR A 41 1.45 -7.59 -1.22
C THR A 41 2.21 -8.90 -1.34
N VAL A 42 3.12 -8.98 -2.30
CA VAL A 42 4.04 -10.11 -2.48
C VAL A 42 5.46 -9.66 -2.23
N ALA A 43 6.30 -10.56 -1.75
CA ALA A 43 7.74 -10.34 -1.60
C ALA A 43 8.49 -11.64 -1.93
N ASP A 44 9.77 -11.52 -2.23
CA ASP A 44 10.64 -12.65 -2.55
C ASP A 44 10.81 -13.62 -1.37
N VAL A 45 10.97 -13.10 -0.16
CA VAL A 45 11.10 -13.89 1.08
C VAL A 45 10.59 -13.12 2.29
N GLY A 46 10.27 -13.84 3.35
CA GLY A 46 10.02 -13.28 4.69
C GLY A 46 8.54 -13.08 5.04
N SER A 47 8.26 -12.90 6.32
CA SER A 47 6.91 -12.81 6.87
C SER A 47 6.33 -11.39 6.83
N ASN A 48 7.16 -10.36 6.70
CA ASN A 48 6.73 -8.97 6.65
C ASN A 48 7.23 -8.28 5.36
N PRO A 49 6.38 -8.16 4.35
CA PRO A 49 6.77 -7.50 3.10
C PRO A 49 7.04 -6.01 3.25
N ALA A 50 6.57 -5.35 4.33
CA ALA A 50 6.74 -3.92 4.53
C ALA A 50 8.19 -3.45 4.60
N ASP A 51 9.09 -4.33 5.03
CA ASP A 51 10.52 -4.02 5.22
C ASP A 51 11.40 -4.53 4.07
N ARG A 52 10.78 -4.95 2.97
CA ARG A 52 11.50 -5.55 1.84
C ARG A 52 11.51 -4.62 0.63
N PRO A 53 12.68 -4.35 0.04
CA PRO A 53 12.77 -3.55 -1.18
C PRO A 53 12.23 -4.28 -2.43
N THR A 54 11.88 -5.57 -2.29
CA THR A 54 11.33 -6.43 -3.34
C THR A 54 9.84 -6.65 -3.20
N SER A 55 9.16 -5.87 -2.34
CA SER A 55 7.71 -5.97 -2.16
C SER A 55 6.98 -5.28 -3.29
N ASP A 56 6.07 -6.02 -3.91
CA ASP A 56 5.21 -5.56 -5.01
C ASP A 56 3.74 -5.71 -4.63
N VAL A 57 2.90 -4.87 -5.22
CA VAL A 57 1.44 -5.04 -5.17
C VAL A 57 1.00 -6.06 -6.22
N ALA A 58 0.16 -7.00 -5.84
CA ALA A 58 -0.43 -7.98 -6.72
C ALA A 58 -1.95 -7.87 -6.73
N LEU A 59 -2.56 -8.04 -7.90
CA LEU A 59 -4.00 -8.02 -8.11
C LEU A 59 -4.46 -9.31 -8.77
N PHE A 60 -5.41 -10.00 -8.14
CA PHE A 60 -5.96 -11.27 -8.61
C PHE A 60 -7.45 -11.14 -8.89
N ASP A 61 -7.90 -11.57 -10.06
CA ASP A 61 -9.32 -11.70 -10.39
C ASP A 61 -9.83 -13.05 -9.89
N ILE A 62 -10.68 -13.00 -8.87
CA ILE A 62 -11.20 -14.18 -8.19
C ILE A 62 -12.12 -14.99 -9.12
N LYS A 63 -12.91 -14.30 -9.93
CA LYS A 63 -13.86 -14.94 -10.86
C LYS A 63 -13.16 -15.69 -11.98
N HIS A 64 -12.17 -15.06 -12.59
CA HIS A 64 -11.41 -15.64 -13.70
C HIS A 64 -10.19 -16.44 -13.27
N ARG A 65 -9.86 -16.42 -11.95
CA ARG A 65 -8.76 -17.15 -11.33
C ARG A 65 -7.40 -16.85 -11.98
N ASN A 66 -7.16 -15.59 -12.29
CA ASN A 66 -5.92 -15.15 -12.91
C ASN A 66 -5.38 -13.85 -12.30
N PHE A 67 -4.07 -13.67 -12.38
CA PHE A 67 -3.42 -12.41 -12.04
C PHE A 67 -3.68 -11.37 -13.12
N LEU A 68 -3.96 -10.16 -12.69
CA LEU A 68 -4.07 -9.00 -13.56
C LEU A 68 -2.72 -8.28 -13.65
N PRO A 69 -2.42 -7.64 -14.79
CA PRO A 69 -1.19 -6.89 -14.95
C PRO A 69 -1.22 -5.64 -14.05
N VAL A 70 -0.21 -5.48 -13.23
CA VAL A 70 -0.04 -4.35 -12.29
C VAL A 70 1.28 -3.60 -12.51
N ASP A 71 1.90 -3.79 -13.67
CA ASP A 71 3.19 -3.18 -14.03
C ASP A 71 3.22 -1.66 -13.87
N THR A 72 2.06 -1.03 -13.97
CA THR A 72 1.93 0.42 -13.76
C THR A 72 1.93 0.82 -12.29
N LEU A 73 1.68 -0.11 -11.36
CA LEU A 73 1.59 0.14 -9.93
C LEU A 73 2.94 -0.01 -9.23
N CYS A 74 3.80 -0.87 -9.77
CA CYS A 74 5.07 -1.23 -9.15
C CYS A 74 6.22 -0.44 -9.78
N ALA A 75 7.16 0.00 -8.96
CA ALA A 75 8.40 0.61 -9.41
C ALA A 75 9.55 -0.41 -9.35
N ASP A 76 10.52 -0.28 -10.25
CA ASP A 76 11.67 -1.16 -10.24
C ASP A 76 12.50 -0.98 -8.96
N ASN A 77 12.79 -2.09 -8.27
CA ASN A 77 13.65 -2.16 -7.08
C ASN A 77 13.19 -1.28 -5.90
N ASP A 78 11.89 -1.22 -5.68
CA ASP A 78 11.34 -0.49 -4.56
C ASP A 78 10.21 -1.25 -3.87
N SER A 79 9.75 -0.76 -2.73
CA SER A 79 8.73 -1.41 -1.92
C SER A 79 7.38 -0.76 -2.12
N GLU A 80 6.41 -1.54 -2.59
CA GLU A 80 5.00 -1.17 -2.64
C GLU A 80 4.17 -2.04 -1.70
N ILE A 81 3.32 -1.40 -0.91
CA ILE A 81 2.50 -2.09 0.08
C ILE A 81 1.03 -1.69 -0.08
N ALA A 82 0.19 -2.69 -0.36
CA ALA A 82 -1.25 -2.51 -0.49
C ALA A 82 -1.91 -2.18 0.87
N TYR A 83 -2.88 -1.25 0.88
CA TYR A 83 -3.55 -0.86 2.11
C TYR A 83 -5.06 -0.84 2.04
N SER A 84 -5.70 -0.25 1.05
CA SER A 84 -7.15 -0.09 1.08
C SER A 84 -7.80 0.06 -0.29
N TRP A 85 -9.04 -0.38 -0.37
CA TRP A 85 -9.98 -0.11 -1.46
C TRP A 85 -10.88 1.05 -1.10
N SER A 86 -11.29 1.83 -2.11
CA SER A 86 -12.45 2.70 -1.98
C SER A 86 -13.75 1.87 -1.94
N ASN A 87 -14.79 2.39 -1.31
CA ASN A 87 -16.08 1.68 -1.16
C ASN A 87 -16.72 1.23 -2.48
N ASN A 88 -16.47 1.95 -3.56
CA ASN A 88 -16.99 1.59 -4.88
C ASN A 88 -16.08 0.59 -5.64
N GLY A 89 -14.99 0.12 -5.03
CA GLY A 89 -14.05 -0.83 -5.64
C GLY A 89 -13.27 -0.28 -6.85
N ARG A 90 -13.29 1.04 -7.07
CA ARG A 90 -12.68 1.68 -8.25
C ARG A 90 -11.34 2.33 -7.98
N TRP A 91 -10.98 2.52 -6.74
CA TRP A 91 -9.72 3.12 -6.36
C TRP A 91 -9.01 2.24 -5.34
N ILE A 92 -7.71 2.17 -5.49
CA ILE A 92 -6.81 1.54 -4.53
C ILE A 92 -5.86 2.58 -3.98
N VAL A 93 -5.53 2.47 -2.71
CA VAL A 93 -4.46 3.23 -2.08
C VAL A 93 -3.42 2.27 -1.55
N TYR A 94 -2.17 2.59 -1.80
CA TYR A 94 -1.01 1.84 -1.36
C TYR A 94 0.14 2.80 -1.04
N THR A 95 1.23 2.32 -0.51
CA THR A 95 2.42 3.13 -0.29
C THR A 95 3.56 2.68 -1.17
N THR A 96 4.44 3.61 -1.51
CA THR A 96 5.68 3.37 -2.25
C THR A 96 6.84 4.08 -1.58
N ARG A 97 8.03 3.54 -1.68
CA ARG A 97 9.28 4.20 -1.29
C ARG A 97 10.07 4.71 -2.51
N SER A 98 9.50 4.59 -3.71
CA SER A 98 10.19 4.93 -4.98
C SER A 98 10.63 6.39 -5.12
N ILE A 99 10.24 7.28 -4.20
CA ILE A 99 10.58 8.69 -4.23
C ILE A 99 11.98 8.94 -3.69
N ASP A 100 12.33 8.33 -2.56
CA ASP A 100 13.62 8.54 -1.88
C ASP A 100 14.26 7.26 -1.31
N GLY A 101 13.58 6.13 -1.38
CA GLY A 101 14.02 4.85 -0.84
C GLY A 101 13.95 4.73 0.68
N LEU A 102 13.44 5.75 1.40
CA LEU A 102 13.45 5.81 2.85
C LEU A 102 12.06 5.83 3.46
N TYR A 103 11.21 6.72 2.99
CA TYR A 103 9.89 6.96 3.56
C TYR A 103 8.79 6.40 2.69
N GLU A 104 7.71 5.96 3.32
CA GLU A 104 6.51 5.52 2.64
C GLU A 104 5.63 6.71 2.26
N TYR A 105 5.26 6.78 0.98
CA TYR A 105 4.40 7.83 0.44
C TYR A 105 3.11 7.22 -0.10
N PRO A 106 1.93 7.78 0.26
CA PRO A 106 0.66 7.27 -0.20
C PRO A 106 0.43 7.62 -1.66
N VAL A 107 0.12 6.63 -2.45
CA VAL A 107 -0.24 6.75 -3.86
C VAL A 107 -1.60 6.15 -4.12
N ILE A 108 -2.30 6.69 -5.09
CA ILE A 108 -3.62 6.24 -5.49
C ILE A 108 -3.60 5.84 -6.96
N ALA A 109 -4.27 4.74 -7.27
CA ALA A 109 -4.54 4.34 -8.64
C ALA A 109 -6.03 4.05 -8.85
N HIS A 110 -6.53 4.40 -10.02
CA HIS A 110 -7.88 4.04 -10.45
C HIS A 110 -7.86 2.65 -11.09
N LEU A 111 -8.88 1.85 -10.81
CA LEU A 111 -9.09 0.56 -11.45
C LEU A 111 -10.26 0.68 -12.43
N SER A 112 -10.01 0.39 -13.71
CA SER A 112 -11.06 0.34 -14.73
C SER A 112 -12.01 -0.84 -14.51
N ALA A 113 -13.13 -0.86 -15.23
CA ALA A 113 -14.12 -1.92 -15.09
C ALA A 113 -13.61 -3.32 -15.46
N ASP A 114 -12.60 -3.39 -16.32
CA ASP A 114 -11.91 -4.61 -16.74
C ASP A 114 -10.71 -4.99 -15.85
N GLY A 115 -10.54 -4.27 -14.73
CA GLY A 115 -9.49 -4.57 -13.75
C GLY A 115 -8.11 -4.02 -14.08
N ARG A 116 -7.99 -3.13 -15.07
CA ARG A 116 -6.70 -2.51 -15.39
C ARG A 116 -6.44 -1.29 -14.52
N PRO A 117 -5.31 -1.25 -13.81
CA PRO A 117 -4.95 -0.08 -13.03
C PRO A 117 -4.43 1.04 -13.93
N SER A 118 -4.80 2.27 -13.58
CA SER A 118 -4.20 3.48 -14.16
C SER A 118 -2.78 3.69 -13.64
N LYS A 119 -2.04 4.60 -14.29
CA LYS A 119 -0.80 5.11 -13.69
C LYS A 119 -1.12 5.71 -12.32
N PRO A 120 -0.39 5.33 -11.26
CA PRO A 120 -0.61 5.88 -9.94
C PRO A 120 -0.13 7.33 -9.85
N PHE A 121 -0.68 8.04 -8.90
CA PHE A 121 -0.22 9.38 -8.55
C PHE A 121 -0.11 9.53 -7.04
N LEU A 122 0.85 10.33 -6.63
CA LEU A 122 1.07 10.68 -5.23
C LEU A 122 -0.14 11.43 -4.70
N LEU A 123 -0.65 11.04 -3.54
CA LEU A 123 -1.79 11.71 -2.91
C LEU A 123 -1.42 13.19 -2.65
N PRO A 124 -2.14 14.16 -3.23
CA PRO A 124 -1.77 15.56 -3.07
C PRO A 124 -1.94 16.02 -1.62
N LEU A 125 -0.93 16.66 -1.08
CA LEU A 125 -1.02 17.36 0.19
C LEU A 125 -1.47 18.82 -0.04
N LYS A 126 -2.00 19.43 1.01
CA LYS A 126 -2.40 20.85 0.99
C LYS A 126 -1.24 21.77 0.54
N GLU A 127 -0.02 21.44 0.95
CA GLU A 127 1.20 22.13 0.52
C GLU A 127 1.87 21.34 -0.61
N ALA A 128 2.15 21.98 -1.74
CA ALA A 128 2.72 21.35 -2.93
C ALA A 128 4.06 20.62 -2.69
N ASN A 129 4.88 21.09 -1.74
CA ASN A 129 6.15 20.48 -1.37
C ASN A 129 6.09 19.74 -0.01
N GLY A 130 4.90 19.44 0.49
CA GLY A 130 4.71 18.86 1.82
C GLY A 130 5.55 17.60 2.06
N TYR A 131 5.57 16.67 1.12
CA TYR A 131 6.35 15.43 1.24
C TYR A 131 7.86 15.64 1.33
N ARG A 132 8.42 16.62 0.63
CA ARG A 132 9.86 16.93 0.67
C ARG A 132 10.30 17.60 1.97
N ARG A 133 9.36 18.16 2.73
CA ARG A 133 9.62 18.87 3.98
C ARG A 133 9.35 18.04 5.21
N THR A 134 8.63 16.93 5.06
CA THR A 134 8.31 16.03 6.17
C THR A 134 9.21 14.81 6.10
N MET A 135 9.98 14.57 7.16
CA MET A 135 10.75 13.33 7.35
C MET A 135 9.83 12.30 8.03
N GLN A 136 8.77 11.88 7.32
CA GLN A 136 7.72 11.01 7.87
C GLN A 136 7.29 9.97 6.85
N SER A 137 7.08 8.74 7.32
CA SER A 137 6.36 7.71 6.59
C SER A 137 4.86 7.85 6.81
N PHE A 138 4.09 7.77 5.73
CA PHE A 138 2.62 7.78 5.75
C PHE A 138 2.12 6.34 5.65
N THR A 139 2.13 5.64 6.76
CA THR A 139 1.73 4.24 6.83
C THR A 139 0.22 4.09 6.94
N HIS A 140 -0.30 2.98 6.44
CA HIS A 140 -1.71 2.58 6.55
C HIS A 140 -2.73 3.60 6.00
N PRO A 141 -2.51 4.17 4.80
CA PRO A 141 -3.51 5.02 4.19
C PRO A 141 -4.81 4.24 3.97
N THR A 142 -5.94 4.84 4.35
CA THR A 142 -7.24 4.18 4.27
C THR A 142 -8.28 5.13 3.72
N PHE A 143 -9.13 4.66 2.81
CA PHE A 143 -10.29 5.41 2.38
C PHE A 143 -11.34 5.48 3.49
N LEU A 144 -11.89 6.65 3.68
CA LEU A 144 -12.96 6.90 4.66
C LEU A 144 -14.21 7.36 3.93
N THR A 145 -15.37 6.99 4.45
CA THR A 145 -16.68 7.41 3.92
C THR A 145 -17.14 8.75 4.47
N ALA A 146 -16.53 9.20 5.57
CA ALA A 146 -16.80 10.46 6.21
C ALA A 146 -15.53 11.02 6.86
N PRO A 147 -15.44 12.33 7.08
CA PRO A 147 -14.33 12.92 7.82
C PRO A 147 -14.21 12.31 9.23
N VAL A 148 -12.98 12.14 9.69
CA VAL A 148 -12.72 11.71 11.08
C VAL A 148 -13.24 12.82 12.03
N PRO A 149 -14.18 12.52 12.94
CA PRO A 149 -14.79 13.53 13.80
C PRO A 149 -13.87 14.07 14.89
N TYR A 150 -12.65 13.54 14.98
CA TYR A 150 -11.68 13.90 16.01
C TYR A 150 -10.45 14.57 15.42
N ARG A 151 -9.94 15.59 16.10
CA ARG A 151 -8.63 16.18 15.78
C ARG A 151 -7.51 15.22 16.21
N ASN A 152 -6.42 15.18 15.45
CA ASN A 152 -5.23 14.33 15.75
C ASN A 152 -4.76 14.49 17.20
N TYR A 153 -4.76 15.71 17.73
CA TYR A 153 -4.40 15.99 19.12
C TYR A 153 -5.29 15.27 20.13
N THR A 154 -6.60 15.20 19.88
CA THR A 154 -7.55 14.55 20.80
C THR A 154 -7.30 13.04 20.86
N LEU A 155 -7.02 12.40 19.71
CA LEU A 155 -6.71 10.98 19.65
C LEU A 155 -5.38 10.67 20.33
N SER A 156 -4.34 11.44 20.04
CA SER A 156 -3.01 11.22 20.64
C SER A 156 -3.03 11.45 22.17
N ARG A 157 -3.78 12.42 22.65
CA ARG A 157 -3.94 12.65 24.09
C ARG A 157 -4.68 11.48 24.74
N LYS A 158 -5.80 11.04 24.17
CA LYS A 158 -6.55 9.90 24.70
C LYS A 158 -5.73 8.63 24.72
N ALA A 159 -4.99 8.33 23.65
CA ALA A 159 -4.13 7.15 23.58
C ALA A 159 -3.04 7.12 24.67
N ARG A 160 -2.59 8.30 25.12
CA ARG A 160 -1.60 8.40 26.23
C ARG A 160 -2.22 8.33 27.62
N THR A 161 -3.52 8.57 27.73
CA THR A 161 -4.25 8.63 29.02
C THR A 161 -5.16 7.42 29.25
N LEU A 162 -5.23 6.48 28.30
CA LEU A 162 -5.93 5.22 28.50
C LEU A 162 -5.17 4.40 29.54
N GLU A 163 -5.81 4.13 30.66
CA GLU A 163 -5.35 3.06 31.58
C GLU A 163 -5.43 1.73 30.84
N GLY A 164 -4.37 0.94 30.97
CA GLY A 164 -4.33 -0.39 30.38
C GLY A 164 -5.47 -1.25 30.92
N VAL A 165 -6.18 -1.94 30.05
CA VAL A 165 -7.16 -2.94 30.48
C VAL A 165 -6.41 -4.23 30.77
N ASP A 166 -6.47 -4.70 32.02
CA ASP A 166 -5.92 -6.00 32.40
C ASP A 166 -6.63 -7.12 31.61
N ILE A 167 -5.86 -7.77 30.74
CA ILE A 167 -6.36 -8.94 30.00
C ILE A 167 -6.43 -10.11 30.99
N GLN A 168 -7.64 -10.48 31.38
CA GLN A 168 -7.86 -11.70 32.15
C GLN A 168 -7.68 -12.92 31.23
N PRO A 169 -6.87 -13.91 31.61
CA PRO A 169 -6.75 -15.14 30.84
C PRO A 169 -8.10 -15.86 30.76
N LEU A 170 -8.48 -16.27 29.55
CA LEU A 170 -9.64 -17.11 29.33
C LEU A 170 -9.51 -18.35 30.22
N LYS A 171 -10.48 -18.55 31.14
CA LYS A 171 -10.57 -19.80 31.90
C LYS A 171 -10.78 -20.94 30.91
N ALA A 172 -9.82 -21.86 30.84
CA ALA A 172 -10.00 -23.07 30.06
C ALA A 172 -11.28 -23.77 30.56
N GLY A 173 -12.27 -23.84 29.67
CA GLY A 173 -13.48 -24.64 29.97
C GLY A 173 -13.08 -26.09 30.22
N LYS A 174 -13.63 -26.66 31.30
CA LYS A 174 -13.55 -28.09 31.59
C LYS A 174 -14.32 -28.88 30.56
#